data_ba4e9e245fa84328e2649f37ff24bbb4
#
_entry.id   ba4e9e245fa84328e2649f37ff24bbb4
#
_cell.length_a   1.000
_cell.length_b   1.000
_cell.length_c   1.000
_cell.angle_alpha   90.00
_cell.angle_beta   90.00
_cell.angle_gamma   90.00
#
_symmetry.space_group_name_H-M   'P 1'
#
loop_
_entity.id
_entity.type
_entity.pdbx_description
1 polymer ?
#
loop_
_entity_poly.entity_id
_entity_poly.type
_entity_poly.pdbx_seq_one_letter_code
_entity_poly.pdbx_strand_id
1 'polypeptide(L)'
;MSASHLRVKRSRTIAKVGTVATGCVTFWLCCFAVFAACFAVPFTAGPANAQSDVFTISDVAVDVTARTTTEARTEGLQRGQVEALSRLFKRLVPLRYQANIPSLSGQDIIDLVQDFSVANEKTTARRYIATILVRFKPDSVRTVLRTNSVPFAETVSKPIVVVPLYQESIVSEPVIWSENPWLDAWSQVPQLEGLAPLQLPYGDLEDLTGLRPEDVVARDTDRLATWAARYDADNAVIAKASLIGTLGAESVRVSLYFSRSGAERQFDIAASGGQTWSELFKAAAIRASVLIEDEWKLDTMLQFDVTGQITALVPLKRLEDWLTVRERLERVPSIDRYDLQAITRDRAQVTLYYLGDENQLKLAMAQSDLRFLWQDGAWVIEDRSAVLDTLQTIGALPASPLTPVPVGGSTGLVNEGQVISAPPEPYPSGLFRNSQPARSP
;
A
#
# COMPACT_ATOMS: atom_id res chain seq x y z
N MET A 1 30.00 -21.61 -78.19
CA MET A 1 30.47 -23.01 -78.18
C MET A 1 30.17 -23.52 -76.76
N SER A 2 29.43 -24.43 -76.50
CA SER A 2 28.82 -25.64 -76.97
C SER A 2 27.81 -26.06 -75.86
N ALA A 3 26.67 -26.45 -76.28
CA ALA A 3 25.59 -26.99 -75.46
C ALA A 3 25.91 -28.44 -75.04
N SER A 4 25.30 -28.89 -73.98
CA SER A 4 24.97 -30.31 -73.82
C SER A 4 23.73 -30.45 -72.92
N HIS A 5 22.66 -30.85 -73.52
CA HIS A 5 21.45 -31.45 -72.94
C HIS A 5 21.73 -32.84 -72.33
N LEU A 6 21.12 -33.17 -71.22
CA LEU A 6 20.85 -34.59 -70.94
C LEU A 6 19.46 -34.73 -70.28
N ARG A 7 18.65 -35.44 -70.99
CA ARG A 7 17.28 -35.88 -70.74
C ARG A 7 17.33 -37.27 -70.11
N VAL A 8 16.65 -37.51 -69.00
CA VAL A 8 16.45 -38.85 -68.42
C VAL A 8 15.00 -39.10 -68.06
N LYS A 9 14.57 -40.17 -68.56
CA LYS A 9 13.33 -40.93 -68.67
C LYS A 9 12.51 -41.06 -67.37
N ARG A 10 11.18 -40.95 -67.57
CA ARG A 10 10.11 -41.56 -66.75
C ARG A 10 10.15 -43.08 -66.79
N SER A 11 10.03 -43.71 -65.62
CA SER A 11 9.50 -45.09 -65.52
C SER A 11 8.34 -45.10 -64.51
N ARG A 12 7.17 -45.44 -65.05
CA ARG A 12 5.99 -45.81 -64.26
C ARG A 12 6.13 -47.28 -63.81
N THR A 13 5.93 -47.56 -62.56
CA THR A 13 5.60 -48.90 -62.09
C THR A 13 4.40 -48.81 -61.17
N ILE A 14 3.32 -49.47 -61.60
CA ILE A 14 2.08 -49.70 -60.89
C ILE A 14 2.26 -50.95 -60.04
N ALA A 15 2.05 -50.94 -58.75
CA ALA A 15 1.88 -52.13 -57.94
C ALA A 15 0.88 -51.94 -56.79
N LYS A 16 -0.19 -52.60 -56.98
CA LYS A 16 -1.21 -53.21 -56.10
C LYS A 16 -1.37 -52.69 -54.67
N VAL A 17 -2.61 -52.30 -54.45
CA VAL A 17 -3.32 -52.08 -53.17
C VAL A 17 -3.32 -53.38 -52.33
N GLY A 18 -2.90 -53.26 -51.09
CA GLY A 18 -3.06 -54.28 -50.01
C GLY A 18 -3.68 -53.57 -48.78
N THR A 19 -4.89 -54.00 -48.48
CA THR A 19 -5.73 -53.53 -47.39
C THR A 19 -5.24 -54.10 -46.05
N VAL A 20 -4.52 -53.32 -45.25
CA VAL A 20 -4.36 -53.59 -43.81
C VAL A 20 -3.96 -52.24 -43.13
N ALA A 21 -4.87 -51.55 -42.51
CA ALA A 21 -4.54 -50.55 -41.50
C ALA A 21 -5.82 -49.93 -40.86
N THR A 22 -6.63 -50.74 -40.17
CA THR A 22 -7.71 -50.16 -39.32
C THR A 22 -7.38 -50.12 -37.84
N GLY A 23 -6.14 -50.52 -37.46
CA GLY A 23 -5.74 -50.63 -36.05
C GLY A 23 -4.87 -49.51 -35.50
N CYS A 24 -4.31 -48.61 -36.34
CA CYS A 24 -3.30 -47.65 -35.87
C CYS A 24 -3.82 -46.24 -35.59
N VAL A 25 -5.03 -45.92 -36.10
CA VAL A 25 -5.58 -44.52 -35.95
C VAL A 25 -6.22 -44.32 -34.58
N THR A 26 -6.77 -45.36 -33.94
CA THR A 26 -7.38 -45.26 -32.59
C THR A 26 -6.35 -45.16 -31.51
N PHE A 27 -5.15 -45.71 -31.64
CA PHE A 27 -4.08 -45.60 -30.66
C PHE A 27 -3.42 -44.20 -30.63
N TRP A 28 -3.35 -43.53 -31.77
CA TRP A 28 -2.79 -42.16 -31.84
C TRP A 28 -3.75 -41.10 -31.33
N LEU A 29 -5.05 -41.27 -31.46
CA LEU A 29 -6.07 -40.36 -30.95
C LEU A 29 -6.19 -40.42 -29.41
N CYS A 30 -5.99 -41.60 -28.79
CA CYS A 30 -5.96 -41.73 -27.32
C CYS A 30 -4.71 -41.09 -26.70
N CYS A 31 -3.52 -41.17 -27.31
CA CYS A 31 -2.33 -40.54 -26.82
C CYS A 31 -2.38 -38.98 -26.90
N PHE A 32 -3.07 -38.43 -27.92
CA PHE A 32 -3.23 -36.98 -28.03
C PHE A 32 -4.25 -36.43 -27.03
N ALA A 33 -5.29 -37.19 -26.67
CA ALA A 33 -6.29 -36.78 -25.67
C ALA A 33 -5.70 -36.78 -24.24
N VAL A 34 -4.78 -37.70 -23.91
CA VAL A 34 -4.12 -37.73 -22.59
C VAL A 34 -3.06 -36.63 -22.48
N PHE A 35 -2.39 -36.25 -23.58
CA PHE A 35 -1.41 -35.16 -23.56
C PHE A 35 -2.05 -33.76 -23.50
N ALA A 36 -3.28 -33.60 -24.02
CA ALA A 36 -4.04 -32.35 -23.94
C ALA A 36 -4.68 -32.12 -22.56
N ALA A 37 -4.96 -33.19 -21.78
CA ALA A 37 -5.52 -33.06 -20.44
C ALA A 37 -4.50 -32.67 -19.35
N CYS A 38 -3.21 -32.85 -19.58
CA CYS A 38 -2.14 -32.46 -18.63
C CYS A 38 -1.73 -30.99 -18.72
N PHE A 39 -2.19 -30.22 -19.74
CA PHE A 39 -1.84 -28.79 -19.91
C PHE A 39 -2.93 -27.79 -19.48
N ALA A 40 -4.04 -28.26 -18.98
CA ALA A 40 -5.11 -27.39 -18.46
C ALA A 40 -5.07 -27.29 -16.92
N VAL A 41 -3.89 -27.07 -16.32
CA VAL A 41 -3.80 -26.48 -14.99
C VAL A 41 -3.96 -24.97 -15.23
N PRO A 42 -5.04 -24.32 -14.79
CA PRO A 42 -5.09 -22.87 -14.79
C PRO A 42 -3.98 -22.42 -13.84
N PHE A 43 -2.90 -21.87 -14.41
CA PHE A 43 -1.94 -21.07 -13.65
C PHE A 43 -2.75 -19.85 -13.20
N THR A 44 -3.41 -19.96 -12.05
CA THR A 44 -3.86 -18.78 -11.31
C THR A 44 -2.57 -18.12 -10.82
N ALA A 45 -1.96 -17.32 -11.69
CA ALA A 45 -1.05 -16.29 -11.25
C ALA A 45 -1.91 -15.38 -10.36
N GLY A 46 -1.85 -15.60 -9.05
CA GLY A 46 -2.29 -14.60 -8.09
C GLY A 46 -1.61 -13.29 -8.47
N PRO A 47 -2.22 -12.12 -8.23
CA PRO A 47 -1.52 -10.88 -8.41
C PRO A 47 -0.22 -10.99 -7.60
N ALA A 48 0.90 -11.15 -8.28
CA ALA A 48 2.18 -10.86 -7.70
C ALA A 48 2.07 -9.37 -7.37
N ASN A 49 1.85 -9.04 -6.11
CA ASN A 49 2.16 -7.73 -5.57
C ASN A 49 3.67 -7.58 -5.77
N ALA A 50 4.05 -7.16 -6.97
CA ALA A 50 5.36 -6.64 -7.24
C ALA A 50 5.43 -5.36 -6.40
N GLN A 51 5.86 -5.51 -5.14
CA GLN A 51 6.25 -4.38 -4.32
C GLN A 51 7.32 -3.67 -5.15
N SER A 52 6.94 -2.54 -5.74
CA SER A 52 7.83 -1.79 -6.61
C SER A 52 9.09 -1.51 -5.82
N ASP A 53 10.23 -1.93 -6.36
CA ASP A 53 11.53 -1.62 -5.77
C ASP A 53 11.60 -0.11 -5.54
N VAL A 54 11.81 0.31 -4.29
CA VAL A 54 11.85 1.71 -3.86
C VAL A 54 12.81 2.54 -4.73
N PHE A 55 13.88 1.91 -5.20
CA PHE A 55 14.94 2.51 -6.01
C PHE A 55 14.70 2.42 -7.52
N THR A 56 13.52 1.98 -7.92
CA THR A 56 13.10 1.94 -9.34
C THR A 56 12.10 3.07 -9.61
N ILE A 57 12.38 3.88 -10.61
CA ILE A 57 11.51 4.95 -11.10
C ILE A 57 11.03 4.58 -12.50
N SER A 58 9.73 4.47 -12.66
CA SER A 58 9.06 4.16 -13.93
C SER A 58 8.52 5.42 -14.61
N ASP A 59 8.05 5.23 -15.82
CA ASP A 59 7.27 6.20 -16.61
C ASP A 59 7.88 7.62 -16.71
N VAL A 60 9.23 7.68 -16.78
CA VAL A 60 9.92 8.94 -17.04
C VAL A 60 9.82 9.30 -18.52
N ALA A 61 9.00 10.29 -18.81
CA ALA A 61 8.82 10.78 -20.17
C ALA A 61 10.04 11.57 -20.65
N VAL A 62 10.51 11.24 -21.85
CA VAL A 62 11.63 11.92 -22.51
C VAL A 62 11.12 12.46 -23.84
N ASP A 63 11.35 13.75 -24.08
CA ASP A 63 11.03 14.42 -25.34
C ASP A 63 12.09 15.49 -25.61
N VAL A 64 13.01 15.20 -26.53
CA VAL A 64 14.17 16.07 -26.82
C VAL A 64 14.32 16.27 -28.32
N THR A 65 14.62 17.50 -28.70
CA THR A 65 14.96 17.90 -30.07
C THR A 65 16.40 18.43 -30.11
N ALA A 66 17.24 17.88 -31.00
CA ALA A 66 18.63 18.28 -31.18
C ALA A 66 18.99 18.42 -32.67
N ARG A 67 20.26 18.61 -32.99
CA ARG A 67 20.70 18.73 -34.38
C ARG A 67 20.60 17.42 -35.17
N THR A 68 20.80 16.30 -34.51
CA THR A 68 20.72 14.96 -35.06
C THR A 68 19.90 14.04 -34.17
N THR A 69 19.37 12.93 -34.73
CA THR A 69 18.67 11.90 -33.94
C THR A 69 19.53 11.28 -32.86
N THR A 70 20.82 11.04 -33.15
CA THR A 70 21.75 10.44 -32.16
C THR A 70 21.98 11.40 -30.98
N GLU A 71 22.18 12.69 -31.28
CA GLU A 71 22.36 13.72 -30.24
C GLU A 71 21.07 13.86 -29.40
N ALA A 72 19.87 13.90 -30.04
CA ALA A 72 18.59 13.96 -29.36
C ALA A 72 18.38 12.74 -28.42
N ARG A 73 18.76 11.54 -28.89
CA ARG A 73 18.68 10.32 -28.09
C ARG A 73 19.61 10.36 -26.87
N THR A 74 20.88 10.70 -27.08
CA THR A 74 21.86 10.78 -25.99
C THR A 74 21.44 11.80 -24.92
N GLU A 75 21.07 13.00 -25.34
CA GLU A 75 20.62 14.06 -24.45
C GLU A 75 19.30 13.67 -23.76
N GLY A 76 18.38 13.02 -24.49
CA GLY A 76 17.13 12.54 -23.94
C GLY A 76 17.33 11.52 -22.80
N LEU A 77 18.17 10.53 -23.01
CA LEU A 77 18.47 9.52 -21.98
C LEU A 77 19.14 10.15 -20.76
N GLN A 78 20.07 11.08 -20.95
CA GLN A 78 20.71 11.81 -19.84
C GLN A 78 19.70 12.64 -19.05
N ARG A 79 18.85 13.44 -19.72
CA ARG A 79 17.80 14.22 -19.07
C ARG A 79 16.81 13.33 -18.32
N GLY A 80 16.45 12.19 -18.90
CA GLY A 80 15.57 11.22 -18.28
C GLY A 80 16.16 10.61 -16.99
N GLN A 81 17.46 10.30 -16.97
CA GLN A 81 18.15 9.83 -15.75
C GLN A 81 18.20 10.89 -14.65
N VAL A 82 18.45 12.17 -15.02
CA VAL A 82 18.40 13.30 -14.09
C VAL A 82 17.02 13.45 -13.47
N GLU A 83 15.96 13.41 -14.28
CA GLU A 83 14.57 13.49 -13.81
C GLU A 83 14.22 12.29 -12.93
N ALA A 84 14.62 11.08 -13.32
CA ALA A 84 14.42 9.88 -12.51
C ALA A 84 15.08 10.02 -11.13
N LEU A 85 16.31 10.48 -11.05
CA LEU A 85 16.99 10.71 -9.78
C LEU A 85 16.31 11.79 -8.94
N SER A 86 15.84 12.86 -9.56
CA SER A 86 15.06 13.90 -8.89
C SER A 86 13.78 13.32 -8.27
N ARG A 87 13.05 12.46 -9.00
CA ARG A 87 11.86 11.75 -8.48
C ARG A 87 12.24 10.80 -7.35
N LEU A 88 13.33 10.05 -7.47
CA LEU A 88 13.81 9.17 -6.42
C LEU A 88 14.11 9.94 -5.13
N PHE A 89 14.84 11.04 -5.21
CA PHE A 89 15.12 11.84 -4.03
C PHE A 89 13.87 12.46 -3.42
N LYS A 90 12.90 12.92 -4.22
CA LYS A 90 11.60 13.38 -3.72
C LYS A 90 10.81 12.26 -3.05
N ARG A 91 10.93 11.01 -3.52
CA ARG A 91 10.32 9.82 -2.90
C ARG A 91 10.94 9.52 -1.54
N LEU A 92 12.26 9.59 -1.42
CA LEU A 92 12.99 9.18 -0.21
C LEU A 92 13.07 10.30 0.85
N VAL A 93 13.29 11.55 0.43
CA VAL A 93 13.66 12.65 1.32
C VAL A 93 12.42 13.44 1.74
N PRO A 94 12.19 13.64 3.06
CA PRO A 94 11.10 14.49 3.54
C PRO A 94 11.22 15.93 3.04
N LEU A 95 10.09 16.62 2.83
CA LEU A 95 10.01 17.97 2.23
C LEU A 95 10.96 18.96 2.88
N ARG A 96 11.04 18.97 4.22
CA ARG A 96 11.88 19.91 4.96
C ARG A 96 13.38 19.75 4.72
N TYR A 97 13.82 18.59 4.19
CA TYR A 97 15.22 18.29 3.91
C TYR A 97 15.55 18.30 2.41
N GLN A 98 14.58 18.49 1.54
CA GLN A 98 14.80 18.47 0.08
C GLN A 98 15.75 19.59 -0.40
N ALA A 99 15.79 20.72 0.31
CA ALA A 99 16.75 21.80 0.01
C ALA A 99 18.23 21.40 0.26
N ASN A 100 18.47 20.34 1.04
CA ASN A 100 19.80 19.84 1.35
C ASN A 100 20.29 18.76 0.36
N ILE A 101 19.44 18.37 -0.60
CA ILE A 101 19.82 17.38 -1.61
C ILE A 101 20.99 17.92 -2.44
N PRO A 102 22.09 17.17 -2.58
CA PRO A 102 23.25 17.63 -3.33
C PRO A 102 22.96 17.75 -4.83
N SER A 103 23.54 18.75 -5.46
CA SER A 103 23.57 18.83 -6.92
C SER A 103 24.62 17.87 -7.46
N LEU A 104 24.19 16.87 -8.24
CA LEU A 104 25.07 15.86 -8.83
C LEU A 104 25.35 16.18 -10.30
N SER A 105 26.58 15.90 -10.73
CA SER A 105 26.96 16.00 -12.15
C SER A 105 26.36 14.83 -12.96
N GLY A 106 26.36 14.98 -14.29
CA GLY A 106 25.87 13.90 -15.16
C GLY A 106 26.62 12.57 -14.96
N GLN A 107 27.94 12.60 -14.66
CA GLN A 107 28.71 11.38 -14.41
C GLN A 107 28.35 10.77 -13.07
N ASP A 108 28.20 11.56 -12.01
CA ASP A 108 27.78 11.06 -10.70
C ASP A 108 26.41 10.34 -10.77
N ILE A 109 25.49 10.88 -11.61
CA ILE A 109 24.18 10.28 -11.81
C ILE A 109 24.30 8.92 -12.52
N ILE A 110 25.13 8.82 -13.56
CA ILE A 110 25.39 7.55 -14.28
C ILE A 110 25.94 6.51 -13.32
N ASP A 111 26.81 6.88 -12.40
CA ASP A 111 27.43 5.98 -11.44
C ASP A 111 26.40 5.44 -10.40
N LEU A 112 25.34 6.19 -10.15
CA LEU A 112 24.21 5.75 -9.31
C LEU A 112 23.26 4.80 -10.03
N VAL A 113 23.18 4.83 -11.38
CA VAL A 113 22.29 3.99 -12.15
C VAL A 113 22.81 2.54 -12.17
N GLN A 114 21.95 1.58 -11.84
CA GLN A 114 22.21 0.16 -11.99
C GLN A 114 21.94 -0.27 -13.43
N ASP A 115 20.75 0.01 -13.92
CA ASP A 115 20.33 -0.22 -15.30
C ASP A 115 19.11 0.68 -15.64
N PHE A 116 18.76 0.72 -16.92
CA PHE A 116 17.54 1.38 -17.39
C PHE A 116 16.96 0.63 -18.57
N SER A 117 15.65 0.76 -18.77
CA SER A 117 14.96 0.26 -19.96
C SER A 117 14.22 1.38 -20.68
N VAL A 118 14.07 1.22 -21.99
CA VAL A 118 13.41 2.21 -22.86
C VAL A 118 12.17 1.57 -23.49
N ALA A 119 11.04 2.26 -23.39
CA ALA A 119 9.78 1.88 -23.99
C ALA A 119 9.21 3.02 -24.84
N ASN A 120 8.26 2.69 -25.73
CA ASN A 120 7.54 3.67 -26.57
C ASN A 120 8.47 4.59 -27.40
N GLU A 121 9.63 4.09 -27.79
CA GLU A 121 10.65 4.87 -28.50
C GLU A 121 10.15 5.30 -29.89
N LYS A 122 10.22 6.61 -30.13
CA LYS A 122 9.88 7.23 -31.42
C LYS A 122 10.96 8.22 -31.80
N THR A 123 11.46 8.11 -33.03
CA THR A 123 12.55 8.96 -33.53
C THR A 123 12.14 9.64 -34.82
N THR A 124 12.59 10.88 -34.99
CA THR A 124 12.56 11.61 -36.23
C THR A 124 13.96 12.13 -36.53
N ALA A 125 14.16 12.87 -37.63
CA ALA A 125 15.49 13.40 -38.02
C ALA A 125 16.16 14.23 -36.90
N ARG A 126 15.38 14.84 -35.99
CA ARG A 126 15.86 15.75 -34.95
C ARG A 126 15.22 15.54 -33.56
N ARG A 127 14.18 14.73 -33.46
CA ARG A 127 13.42 14.58 -32.21
C ARG A 127 13.43 13.13 -31.74
N TYR A 128 13.62 12.94 -30.44
CA TYR A 128 13.59 11.68 -29.73
C TYR A 128 12.52 11.73 -28.64
N ILE A 129 11.59 10.79 -28.69
CA ILE A 129 10.53 10.62 -27.68
C ILE A 129 10.64 9.20 -27.16
N ALA A 130 10.61 9.01 -25.84
CA ALA A 130 10.60 7.70 -25.21
C ALA A 130 10.03 7.79 -23.79
N THR A 131 9.71 6.64 -23.24
CA THR A 131 9.45 6.45 -21.81
C THR A 131 10.56 5.57 -21.24
N ILE A 132 11.21 6.00 -20.15
CA ILE A 132 12.28 5.22 -19.55
C ILE A 132 11.91 4.78 -18.14
N LEU A 133 12.37 3.59 -17.77
CA LEU A 133 12.43 3.09 -16.41
C LEU A 133 13.88 3.07 -16.00
N VAL A 134 14.21 3.60 -14.81
CA VAL A 134 15.58 3.67 -14.29
C VAL A 134 15.62 2.97 -12.93
N ARG A 135 16.52 2.01 -12.78
CA ARG A 135 16.87 1.40 -11.50
C ARG A 135 18.18 1.97 -10.98
N PHE A 136 18.17 2.38 -9.72
CA PHE A 136 19.35 2.93 -9.05
C PHE A 136 19.96 1.89 -8.10
N LYS A 137 21.26 2.00 -7.87
CA LYS A 137 21.99 1.18 -6.90
C LYS A 137 21.68 1.66 -5.48
N PRO A 138 20.94 0.87 -4.64
CA PRO A 138 20.51 1.31 -3.33
C PRO A 138 21.66 1.84 -2.46
N ASP A 139 22.76 1.08 -2.35
CA ASP A 139 23.87 1.42 -1.48
C ASP A 139 24.59 2.70 -1.92
N SER A 140 24.70 2.93 -3.23
CA SER A 140 25.29 4.16 -3.77
C SER A 140 24.42 5.38 -3.46
N VAL A 141 23.09 5.25 -3.62
CA VAL A 141 22.13 6.33 -3.28
C VAL A 141 22.17 6.62 -1.77
N ARG A 142 22.13 5.60 -0.93
CA ARG A 142 22.26 5.73 0.54
C ARG A 142 23.57 6.45 0.90
N THR A 143 24.68 6.07 0.29
CA THR A 143 25.98 6.68 0.54
C THR A 143 25.98 8.16 0.20
N VAL A 144 25.41 8.56 -0.93
CA VAL A 144 25.29 9.97 -1.33
C VAL A 144 24.48 10.76 -0.30
N LEU A 145 23.30 10.25 0.10
CA LEU A 145 22.45 10.93 1.08
C LEU A 145 23.12 11.04 2.46
N ARG A 146 23.74 9.95 2.95
CA ARG A 146 24.49 9.93 4.23
C ARG A 146 25.66 10.90 4.24
N THR A 147 26.50 10.86 3.20
CA THR A 147 27.69 11.72 3.10
C THR A 147 27.32 13.21 3.11
N ASN A 148 26.15 13.55 2.59
CA ASN A 148 25.62 14.92 2.58
C ASN A 148 24.72 15.23 3.79
N SER A 149 24.64 14.33 4.78
CA SER A 149 23.79 14.49 5.97
C SER A 149 22.32 14.77 5.63
N VAL A 150 21.81 14.16 4.56
CA VAL A 150 20.42 14.26 4.14
C VAL A 150 19.62 13.07 4.72
N PRO A 151 18.72 13.27 5.68
CA PRO A 151 17.88 12.22 6.22
C PRO A 151 16.90 11.71 5.16
N PHE A 152 16.62 10.41 5.17
CA PHE A 152 15.71 9.79 4.20
C PHE A 152 14.98 8.58 4.79
N ALA A 153 13.88 8.19 4.16
CA ALA A 153 13.07 7.02 4.48
C ALA A 153 13.07 6.04 3.29
N GLU A 154 12.94 4.75 3.59
CA GLU A 154 12.85 3.68 2.58
C GLU A 154 11.70 2.72 2.87
N THR A 155 11.10 2.78 4.05
CA THR A 155 10.01 1.91 4.45
C THR A 155 8.75 2.24 3.66
N VAL A 156 8.28 1.31 2.85
CA VAL A 156 6.98 1.43 2.17
C VAL A 156 5.87 1.11 3.15
N SER A 157 4.86 1.96 3.21
CA SER A 157 3.66 1.75 4.02
C SER A 157 2.76 0.69 3.39
N LYS A 158 2.02 -0.04 4.20
CA LYS A 158 0.74 -0.60 3.76
C LYS A 158 -0.17 0.53 3.29
N PRO A 159 -1.23 0.25 2.53
CA PRO A 159 -2.15 1.30 2.10
C PRO A 159 -2.58 2.18 3.26
N ILE A 160 -2.62 3.49 3.05
CA ILE A 160 -3.19 4.47 3.99
C ILE A 160 -4.56 4.85 3.46
N VAL A 161 -5.61 4.53 4.21
CA VAL A 161 -6.97 4.87 3.79
C VAL A 161 -7.26 6.33 4.10
N VAL A 162 -7.62 7.09 3.08
CA VAL A 162 -8.02 8.49 3.22
C VAL A 162 -9.52 8.58 3.40
N VAL A 163 -9.97 9.13 4.53
CA VAL A 163 -11.38 9.40 4.82
C VAL A 163 -11.69 10.85 4.48
N PRO A 164 -12.34 11.15 3.34
CA PRO A 164 -12.59 12.52 2.90
C PRO A 164 -13.82 13.10 3.60
N LEU A 165 -13.61 13.75 4.74
CA LEU A 165 -14.65 14.42 5.49
C LEU A 165 -14.86 15.83 4.94
N TYR A 166 -16.05 16.13 4.42
CA TYR A 166 -16.40 17.47 3.97
C TYR A 166 -17.39 18.14 4.93
N GLN A 167 -17.13 19.38 5.27
CA GLN A 167 -18.03 20.22 6.04
C GLN A 167 -17.98 21.63 5.46
N GLU A 168 -19.02 22.02 4.75
CA GLU A 168 -19.07 23.32 4.05
C GLU A 168 -18.82 24.49 4.99
N SER A 169 -19.49 24.50 6.14
CA SER A 169 -19.33 25.51 7.17
C SER A 169 -19.44 24.91 8.57
N ILE A 170 -19.14 25.67 9.60
CA ILE A 170 -19.24 25.23 11.01
C ILE A 170 -20.65 24.73 11.40
N VAL A 171 -21.70 25.29 10.74
CA VAL A 171 -23.08 24.92 11.04
C VAL A 171 -23.65 23.83 10.13
N SER A 172 -22.92 23.44 9.08
CA SER A 172 -23.32 22.37 8.18
C SER A 172 -22.99 21.01 8.79
N GLU A 173 -23.81 20.01 8.49
CA GLU A 173 -23.49 18.62 8.86
C GLU A 173 -22.30 18.12 8.05
N PRO A 174 -21.34 17.41 8.69
CA PRO A 174 -20.22 16.80 7.98
C PRO A 174 -20.68 15.59 7.18
N VAL A 175 -20.14 15.43 5.96
CA VAL A 175 -20.45 14.32 5.06
C VAL A 175 -19.18 13.60 4.66
N ILE A 176 -19.25 12.27 4.45
CA ILE A 176 -18.15 11.45 3.95
C ILE A 176 -18.50 10.90 2.56
N TRP A 177 -19.74 10.43 2.37
CA TRP A 177 -20.11 9.58 1.24
C TRP A 177 -20.80 10.34 0.11
N SER A 178 -22.09 10.59 0.25
CA SER A 178 -22.91 11.25 -0.77
C SER A 178 -22.72 12.77 -0.80
N GLU A 179 -22.90 13.38 -1.98
CA GLU A 179 -22.83 14.85 -2.18
C GLU A 179 -21.55 15.49 -1.60
N ASN A 180 -20.41 14.79 -1.80
CA ASN A 180 -19.13 15.18 -1.25
C ASN A 180 -18.16 15.63 -2.36
N PRO A 181 -18.06 16.95 -2.66
CA PRO A 181 -17.14 17.45 -3.67
C PRO A 181 -15.66 17.25 -3.29
N TRP A 182 -15.39 17.03 -2.02
CA TRP A 182 -14.06 16.71 -1.53
C TRP A 182 -13.65 15.27 -1.88
N LEU A 183 -14.56 14.30 -1.79
CA LEU A 183 -14.34 12.92 -2.28
C LEU A 183 -14.11 12.91 -3.80
N ASP A 184 -14.89 13.69 -4.56
CA ASP A 184 -14.71 13.82 -6.00
C ASP A 184 -13.33 14.38 -6.35
N ALA A 185 -12.83 15.34 -5.57
CA ALA A 185 -11.50 15.88 -5.74
C ALA A 185 -10.40 14.84 -5.47
N TRP A 186 -10.53 14.03 -4.42
CA TRP A 186 -9.61 12.95 -4.11
C TRP A 186 -9.56 11.88 -5.20
N SER A 187 -10.69 11.57 -5.83
CA SER A 187 -10.74 10.62 -6.96
C SER A 187 -9.90 11.05 -8.17
N GLN A 188 -9.58 12.34 -8.28
CA GLN A 188 -8.79 12.93 -9.34
C GLN A 188 -7.32 13.15 -8.98
N VAL A 189 -6.90 12.79 -7.75
CA VAL A 189 -5.49 12.87 -7.34
C VAL A 189 -4.71 11.78 -8.06
N PRO A 190 -3.64 12.13 -8.80
CA PRO A 190 -2.77 11.13 -9.40
C PRO A 190 -2.16 10.23 -8.30
N GLN A 191 -2.08 8.93 -8.58
CA GLN A 191 -1.34 8.04 -7.69
C GLN A 191 0.13 8.48 -7.69
N LEU A 192 0.62 8.83 -6.50
CA LEU A 192 2.02 9.16 -6.30
C LEU A 192 2.83 7.86 -6.24
N GLU A 193 3.94 7.81 -6.95
CA GLU A 193 4.95 6.76 -6.80
C GLU A 193 5.77 7.02 -5.52
N GLY A 194 5.10 6.99 -4.37
CA GLY A 194 5.68 7.31 -3.07
C GLY A 194 5.90 6.09 -2.18
N LEU A 195 6.28 6.37 -0.92
CA LEU A 195 6.42 5.36 0.12
C LEU A 195 5.11 5.08 0.87
N ALA A 196 4.08 5.93 0.68
CA ALA A 196 2.78 5.82 1.33
C ALA A 196 1.66 5.70 0.29
N PRO A 197 1.35 4.50 -0.22
CA PRO A 197 0.25 4.30 -1.14
C PRO A 197 -1.08 4.75 -0.50
N LEU A 198 -1.81 5.64 -1.16
CA LEU A 198 -3.10 6.13 -0.68
C LEU A 198 -4.23 5.31 -1.31
N GLN A 199 -5.18 4.90 -0.47
CA GLN A 199 -6.38 4.18 -0.86
C GLN A 199 -7.61 5.00 -0.51
N LEU A 200 -8.48 5.23 -1.50
CA LEU A 200 -9.81 5.80 -1.25
C LEU A 200 -10.79 4.67 -0.91
N PRO A 201 -11.78 4.95 -0.04
CA PRO A 201 -12.86 4.01 0.23
C PRO A 201 -13.65 3.67 -1.05
N TYR A 202 -14.22 2.47 -1.09
CA TYR A 202 -15.04 2.03 -2.23
C TYR A 202 -16.42 2.72 -2.25
N GLY A 203 -16.90 3.21 -1.09
CA GLY A 203 -18.22 3.82 -0.94
C GLY A 203 -19.37 2.84 -1.10
N ASP A 204 -19.13 1.55 -0.89
CA ASP A 204 -20.14 0.52 -0.95
C ASP A 204 -20.95 0.40 0.35
N LEU A 205 -21.91 -0.53 0.41
CA LEU A 205 -22.78 -0.68 1.58
C LEU A 205 -22.02 -1.00 2.86
N GLU A 206 -20.91 -1.71 2.76
CA GLU A 206 -20.07 -2.06 3.91
C GLU A 206 -19.35 -0.83 4.46
N ASP A 207 -18.86 0.05 3.59
CA ASP A 207 -18.30 1.35 3.99
C ASP A 207 -19.33 2.24 4.66
N LEU A 208 -20.51 2.37 4.04
CA LEU A 208 -21.62 3.20 4.54
C LEU A 208 -22.11 2.76 5.92
N THR A 209 -22.08 1.46 6.21
CA THR A 209 -22.52 0.89 7.49
C THR A 209 -21.37 0.79 8.51
N GLY A 210 -20.13 0.61 8.04
CA GLY A 210 -18.94 0.42 8.86
C GLY A 210 -18.39 1.70 9.48
N LEU A 211 -18.53 2.83 8.78
CA LEU A 211 -17.98 4.12 9.21
C LEU A 211 -18.99 5.24 9.00
N ARG A 212 -19.46 5.85 10.09
CA ARG A 212 -20.40 6.97 10.07
C ARG A 212 -19.67 8.31 10.23
N PRO A 213 -20.24 9.42 9.75
CA PRO A 213 -19.66 10.74 9.94
C PRO A 213 -19.37 11.09 11.42
N GLU A 214 -20.22 10.65 12.35
CA GLU A 214 -20.05 10.88 13.79
C GLU A 214 -18.79 10.18 14.33
N ASP A 215 -18.53 8.94 13.91
CA ASP A 215 -17.35 8.17 14.31
C ASP A 215 -16.06 8.88 13.86
N VAL A 216 -16.08 9.48 12.64
CA VAL A 216 -14.97 10.25 12.07
C VAL A 216 -14.77 11.58 12.79
N VAL A 217 -15.84 12.28 13.10
CA VAL A 217 -15.79 13.56 13.84
C VAL A 217 -15.29 13.31 15.27
N ALA A 218 -15.71 12.21 15.90
CA ALA A 218 -15.26 11.82 17.24
C ALA A 218 -13.82 11.29 17.23
N ARG A 219 -13.23 11.01 16.04
CA ARG A 219 -11.89 10.43 15.88
C ARG A 219 -11.76 9.09 16.62
N ASP A 220 -12.79 8.26 16.51
CA ASP A 220 -12.80 6.93 17.11
C ASP A 220 -11.74 6.03 16.44
N THR A 221 -10.56 5.96 17.07
CA THR A 221 -9.39 5.26 16.52
C THR A 221 -9.63 3.76 16.37
N ASP A 222 -10.40 3.14 17.28
CA ASP A 222 -10.68 1.71 17.23
C ASP A 222 -11.63 1.38 16.07
N ARG A 223 -12.63 2.22 15.87
CA ARG A 223 -13.55 2.13 14.75
C ARG A 223 -12.81 2.34 13.42
N LEU A 224 -11.99 3.38 13.34
CA LEU A 224 -11.17 3.67 12.15
C LEU A 224 -10.21 2.52 11.82
N ALA A 225 -9.53 1.94 12.82
CA ALA A 225 -8.62 0.82 12.62
C ALA A 225 -9.37 -0.44 12.14
N THR A 226 -10.51 -0.77 12.76
CA THR A 226 -11.34 -1.91 12.37
C THR A 226 -11.84 -1.75 10.93
N TRP A 227 -12.28 -0.55 10.56
CA TRP A 227 -12.75 -0.27 9.22
C TRP A 227 -11.61 -0.25 8.19
N ALA A 228 -10.43 0.32 8.53
CA ALA A 228 -9.27 0.35 7.65
C ALA A 228 -8.71 -1.04 7.33
N ALA A 229 -8.84 -1.99 8.26
CA ALA A 229 -8.38 -3.38 8.06
C ALA A 229 -9.02 -4.06 6.83
N ARG A 230 -10.20 -3.62 6.39
CA ARG A 230 -10.85 -4.06 5.16
C ARG A 230 -10.02 -3.78 3.90
N TYR A 231 -9.18 -2.76 3.95
CA TYR A 231 -8.29 -2.32 2.86
C TYR A 231 -6.85 -2.85 3.02
N ASP A 232 -6.64 -3.84 3.87
CA ASP A 232 -5.28 -4.28 4.29
C ASP A 232 -4.43 -3.12 4.82
N ALA A 233 -5.08 -2.12 5.40
CA ALA A 233 -4.47 -0.91 5.91
C ALA A 233 -4.35 -0.94 7.42
N ASP A 234 -3.20 -0.50 7.93
CA ASP A 234 -2.94 -0.34 9.37
C ASP A 234 -3.17 1.11 9.84
N ASN A 235 -3.50 2.01 8.91
CA ASN A 235 -3.62 3.44 9.19
C ASN A 235 -4.72 4.07 8.33
N ALA A 236 -5.46 5.00 8.95
CA ALA A 236 -6.41 5.87 8.27
C ALA A 236 -6.05 7.33 8.52
N VAL A 237 -6.28 8.18 7.53
CA VAL A 237 -6.12 9.62 7.64
C VAL A 237 -7.47 10.29 7.39
N ILE A 238 -7.98 11.01 8.39
CA ILE A 238 -9.14 11.85 8.22
C ILE A 238 -8.69 13.14 7.53
N ALA A 239 -9.07 13.31 6.28
CA ALA A 239 -8.82 14.50 5.50
C ALA A 239 -10.08 15.37 5.52
N LYS A 240 -10.17 16.32 6.45
CA LYS A 240 -11.32 17.23 6.57
C LYS A 240 -11.08 18.47 5.71
N ALA A 241 -12.04 18.79 4.83
CA ALA A 241 -12.08 20.05 4.09
C ALA A 241 -13.25 20.92 4.56
N SER A 242 -13.02 22.22 4.70
CA SER A 242 -14.03 23.23 5.04
C SER A 242 -13.82 24.49 4.22
N LEU A 243 -14.91 25.14 3.84
CA LEU A 243 -14.83 26.45 3.19
C LEU A 243 -14.64 27.54 4.23
N ILE A 244 -13.72 28.44 3.97
CA ILE A 244 -13.45 29.62 4.80
C ILE A 244 -13.34 30.87 3.93
N GLY A 245 -13.57 32.01 4.51
CA GLY A 245 -13.45 33.29 3.83
C GLY A 245 -14.80 33.96 3.55
N THR A 246 -14.73 35.08 2.82
CA THR A 246 -15.88 35.88 2.37
C THR A 246 -15.92 35.87 0.84
N LEU A 247 -17.04 36.30 0.28
CA LEU A 247 -17.21 36.39 -1.17
C LEU A 247 -16.05 37.19 -1.81
N GLY A 248 -15.33 36.56 -2.73
CA GLY A 248 -14.14 37.11 -3.40
C GLY A 248 -12.80 36.90 -2.69
N ALA A 249 -12.83 36.26 -1.52
CA ALA A 249 -11.63 35.83 -0.77
C ALA A 249 -11.82 34.40 -0.18
N GLU A 250 -12.34 33.52 -1.00
CA GLU A 250 -12.63 32.13 -0.62
C GLU A 250 -11.35 31.32 -0.49
N SER A 251 -11.35 30.40 0.47
CA SER A 251 -10.27 29.46 0.69
C SER A 251 -10.83 28.12 1.15
N VAL A 252 -10.09 27.07 0.88
CA VAL A 252 -10.34 25.74 1.45
C VAL A 252 -9.34 25.51 2.57
N ARG A 253 -9.83 25.24 3.77
CA ARG A 253 -9.06 24.76 4.90
C ARG A 253 -9.06 23.25 4.90
N VAL A 254 -7.88 22.64 4.93
CA VAL A 254 -7.71 21.20 5.08
C VAL A 254 -7.05 20.90 6.40
N SER A 255 -7.67 19.98 7.17
CA SER A 255 -7.10 19.43 8.40
C SER A 255 -6.92 17.92 8.20
N LEU A 256 -5.69 17.43 8.38
CA LEU A 256 -5.34 16.01 8.32
C LEU A 256 -5.15 15.50 9.73
N TYR A 257 -5.87 14.45 10.10
CA TYR A 257 -5.68 13.74 11.35
C TYR A 257 -5.21 12.31 11.05
N PHE A 258 -4.07 11.93 11.61
CA PHE A 258 -3.43 10.62 11.41
C PHE A 258 -3.82 9.69 12.55
N SER A 259 -4.68 8.70 12.29
CA SER A 259 -5.25 7.83 13.34
C SER A 259 -4.19 7.06 14.13
N ARG A 260 -3.07 6.68 13.50
CA ARG A 260 -1.99 5.92 14.12
C ARG A 260 -1.17 6.74 15.11
N SER A 261 -0.79 7.95 14.77
CA SER A 261 0.09 8.82 15.59
C SER A 261 -0.69 9.84 16.42
N GLY A 262 -1.95 10.09 16.12
CA GLY A 262 -2.72 11.21 16.67
C GLY A 262 -2.25 12.58 16.17
N ALA A 263 -1.29 12.63 15.25
CA ALA A 263 -0.77 13.88 14.72
C ALA A 263 -1.82 14.63 13.90
N GLU A 264 -1.70 15.96 13.89
CA GLU A 264 -2.55 16.82 13.10
C GLU A 264 -1.70 17.75 12.22
N ARG A 265 -2.16 17.96 10.98
CA ARG A 265 -1.59 18.93 10.04
C ARG A 265 -2.73 19.76 9.46
N GLN A 266 -2.54 21.06 9.33
CA GLN A 266 -3.52 21.96 8.77
C GLN A 266 -2.88 22.91 7.78
N PHE A 267 -3.59 23.21 6.71
CA PHE A 267 -3.20 24.23 5.75
C PHE A 267 -4.44 24.83 5.08
N ASP A 268 -4.26 26.02 4.55
CA ASP A 268 -5.27 26.73 3.79
C ASP A 268 -4.79 26.91 2.34
N ILE A 269 -5.70 26.80 1.38
CA ILE A 269 -5.47 27.16 -0.02
C ILE A 269 -6.47 28.22 -0.41
N ALA A 270 -5.96 29.39 -0.78
CA ALA A 270 -6.79 30.48 -1.29
C ALA A 270 -7.14 30.26 -2.77
N ALA A 271 -8.35 30.60 -3.16
CA ALA A 271 -8.75 30.59 -4.55
C ALA A 271 -7.95 31.64 -5.34
N SER A 272 -7.45 31.25 -6.51
CA SER A 272 -6.87 32.17 -7.47
C SER A 272 -7.96 32.71 -8.39
N GLY A 273 -7.82 33.96 -8.85
CA GLY A 273 -8.86 34.58 -9.68
C GLY A 273 -9.28 33.74 -10.88
N GLY A 274 -10.58 33.45 -10.99
CA GLY A 274 -11.15 32.61 -12.05
C GLY A 274 -11.08 31.09 -11.82
N GLN A 275 -10.53 30.64 -10.71
CA GLN A 275 -10.48 29.21 -10.36
C GLN A 275 -11.85 28.73 -9.88
N THR A 276 -12.26 27.55 -10.37
CA THR A 276 -13.48 26.89 -9.91
C THR A 276 -13.27 26.18 -8.57
N TRP A 277 -14.33 25.95 -7.82
CA TRP A 277 -14.28 25.16 -6.57
C TRP A 277 -13.70 23.77 -6.77
N SER A 278 -14.05 23.11 -7.89
CA SER A 278 -13.51 21.78 -8.20
C SER A 278 -12.00 21.80 -8.38
N GLU A 279 -11.46 22.81 -9.08
CA GLU A 279 -10.00 22.96 -9.25
C GLU A 279 -9.31 23.30 -7.93
N LEU A 280 -9.94 24.10 -7.08
CA LEU A 280 -9.41 24.44 -5.77
C LEU A 280 -9.38 23.22 -4.84
N PHE A 281 -10.45 22.44 -4.78
CA PHE A 281 -10.50 21.18 -4.03
C PHE A 281 -9.46 20.18 -4.56
N LYS A 282 -9.32 20.06 -5.87
CA LYS A 282 -8.29 19.20 -6.48
C LYS A 282 -6.88 19.62 -6.08
N ALA A 283 -6.56 20.91 -6.13
CA ALA A 283 -5.26 21.41 -5.68
C ALA A 283 -5.04 21.15 -4.19
N ALA A 284 -6.08 21.27 -3.37
CA ALA A 284 -6.05 20.95 -1.95
C ALA A 284 -5.81 19.45 -1.69
N ALA A 285 -6.47 18.57 -2.44
CA ALA A 285 -6.30 17.12 -2.33
C ALA A 285 -4.89 16.68 -2.74
N ILE A 286 -4.34 17.24 -3.83
CA ILE A 286 -2.95 17.00 -4.23
C ILE A 286 -1.98 17.45 -3.14
N ARG A 287 -2.17 18.63 -2.54
CA ARG A 287 -1.32 19.10 -1.44
C ARG A 287 -1.46 18.20 -0.21
N ALA A 288 -2.68 17.77 0.12
CA ALA A 288 -2.93 16.84 1.22
C ALA A 288 -2.22 15.51 1.02
N SER A 289 -2.27 14.93 -0.19
CA SER A 289 -1.60 13.66 -0.51
C SER A 289 -0.07 13.76 -0.31
N VAL A 290 0.54 14.88 -0.72
CA VAL A 290 1.97 15.14 -0.50
C VAL A 290 2.31 15.26 0.99
N LEU A 291 1.44 15.87 1.81
CA LEU A 291 1.67 15.99 3.25
C LEU A 291 1.47 14.66 3.98
N ILE A 292 0.56 13.80 3.53
CA ILE A 292 0.40 12.44 4.07
C ILE A 292 1.66 11.61 3.78
N GLU A 293 2.16 11.68 2.57
CA GLU A 293 3.42 11.06 2.17
C GLU A 293 4.61 11.58 3.01
N ASP A 294 4.67 12.90 3.24
CA ASP A 294 5.75 13.52 4.02
C ASP A 294 5.72 13.10 5.49
N GLU A 295 4.55 13.02 6.10
CA GLU A 295 4.40 12.53 7.48
C GLU A 295 4.91 11.11 7.62
N TRP A 296 4.59 10.23 6.65
CA TRP A 296 5.11 8.86 6.63
C TRP A 296 6.64 8.83 6.57
N LYS A 297 7.25 9.66 5.73
CA LYS A 297 8.72 9.77 5.64
C LYS A 297 9.34 10.24 6.95
N LEU A 298 8.69 11.18 7.64
CA LEU A 298 9.17 11.67 8.94
C LEU A 298 9.10 10.57 10.03
N ASP A 299 8.03 9.76 10.02
CA ASP A 299 7.85 8.68 10.97
C ASP A 299 8.83 7.51 10.75
N THR A 300 9.23 7.27 9.50
CA THR A 300 10.07 6.13 9.10
C THR A 300 11.49 6.52 8.68
N MET A 301 11.85 7.76 8.91
CA MET A 301 13.17 8.30 8.57
C MET A 301 14.28 7.54 9.32
N LEU A 302 15.25 7.03 8.57
CA LEU A 302 16.37 6.29 9.13
C LEU A 302 17.30 7.23 9.92
N GLN A 303 17.55 6.87 11.17
CA GLN A 303 18.46 7.58 12.08
C GLN A 303 19.79 6.83 12.14
N PHE A 304 20.76 7.24 11.30
CA PHE A 304 22.03 6.53 11.17
C PHE A 304 22.95 6.66 12.39
N ASP A 305 22.74 7.69 13.20
CA ASP A 305 23.52 7.94 14.42
C ASP A 305 23.01 7.10 15.62
N VAL A 306 21.84 6.47 15.50
CA VAL A 306 21.24 5.61 16.51
C VAL A 306 21.24 4.18 16.01
N THR A 307 22.03 3.32 16.65
CA THR A 307 22.09 1.90 16.35
C THR A 307 21.64 1.11 17.55
N GLY A 308 20.84 0.07 17.32
CA GLY A 308 20.36 -0.83 18.36
C GLY A 308 20.73 -2.27 18.07
N GLN A 309 20.75 -3.07 19.15
CA GLN A 309 20.89 -4.52 19.08
C GLN A 309 19.84 -5.18 19.95
N ILE A 310 19.07 -6.09 19.41
CA ILE A 310 18.02 -6.83 20.12
C ILE A 310 18.12 -8.30 19.78
N THR A 311 18.04 -9.16 20.80
CA THR A 311 17.89 -10.60 20.61
C THR A 311 16.41 -10.96 20.72
N ALA A 312 15.90 -11.67 19.71
CA ALA A 312 14.51 -12.06 19.61
C ALA A 312 14.36 -13.56 19.35
N LEU A 313 13.22 -14.09 19.73
CA LEU A 313 12.80 -15.47 19.48
C LEU A 313 11.80 -15.48 18.33
N VAL A 314 11.95 -16.43 17.44
CA VAL A 314 11.00 -16.72 16.35
C VAL A 314 10.37 -18.07 16.65
N PRO A 315 9.08 -18.15 17.05
CA PRO A 315 8.40 -19.42 17.24
C PRO A 315 8.27 -20.18 15.91
N LEU A 316 8.55 -21.46 15.92
CA LEU A 316 8.52 -22.32 14.73
C LEU A 316 7.57 -23.49 14.95
N LYS A 317 6.72 -23.77 13.97
CA LYS A 317 5.98 -25.04 13.83
C LYS A 317 6.69 -25.94 12.84
N ARG A 318 7.35 -25.35 11.83
CA ARG A 318 8.10 -26.01 10.76
C ARG A 318 9.30 -25.14 10.40
N LEU A 319 10.30 -25.74 9.73
CA LEU A 319 11.49 -25.00 9.28
C LEU A 319 11.15 -23.90 8.25
N GLU A 320 10.10 -24.12 7.46
CA GLU A 320 9.61 -23.16 6.48
C GLU A 320 9.19 -21.84 7.12
N ASP A 321 8.70 -21.88 8.35
CA ASP A 321 8.30 -20.68 9.10
C ASP A 321 9.51 -19.75 9.30
N TRP A 322 10.70 -20.32 9.60
CA TRP A 322 11.93 -19.53 9.67
C TRP A 322 12.31 -18.92 8.32
N LEU A 323 12.19 -19.66 7.23
CA LEU A 323 12.51 -19.14 5.90
C LEU A 323 11.63 -17.95 5.53
N THR A 324 10.34 -18.01 5.85
CA THR A 324 9.39 -16.91 5.64
C THR A 324 9.77 -15.67 6.47
N VAL A 325 10.02 -15.87 7.77
CA VAL A 325 10.43 -14.76 8.65
C VAL A 325 11.74 -14.15 8.19
N ARG A 326 12.72 -14.97 7.81
CA ARG A 326 14.00 -14.51 7.29
C ARG A 326 13.85 -13.65 6.04
N GLU A 327 13.07 -14.09 5.05
CA GLU A 327 12.82 -13.35 3.82
C GLU A 327 12.18 -11.98 4.10
N ARG A 328 11.29 -11.93 5.09
CA ARG A 328 10.66 -10.66 5.51
C ARG A 328 11.62 -9.76 6.27
N LEU A 329 12.48 -10.30 7.13
CA LEU A 329 13.52 -9.53 7.82
C LEU A 329 14.48 -8.85 6.84
N GLU A 330 14.84 -9.54 5.75
CA GLU A 330 15.70 -9.01 4.69
C GLU A 330 15.05 -7.81 3.94
N ARG A 331 13.73 -7.64 4.04
CA ARG A 331 12.98 -6.52 3.44
C ARG A 331 12.80 -5.33 4.38
N VAL A 332 13.19 -5.44 5.65
CA VAL A 332 13.05 -4.37 6.64
C VAL A 332 14.22 -3.39 6.53
N PRO A 333 14.03 -2.16 6.01
CA PRO A 333 15.15 -1.24 5.72
C PRO A 333 15.93 -0.79 6.95
N SER A 334 15.31 -0.79 8.13
CA SER A 334 15.95 -0.43 9.40
C SER A 334 16.84 -1.54 9.95
N ILE A 335 16.79 -2.76 9.44
CA ILE A 335 17.68 -3.86 9.84
C ILE A 335 18.94 -3.79 8.99
N ASP A 336 20.08 -3.53 9.62
CA ASP A 336 21.39 -3.51 8.96
C ASP A 336 21.89 -4.94 8.70
N ARG A 337 21.75 -5.82 9.71
CA ARG A 337 22.06 -7.24 9.62
C ARG A 337 21.37 -8.02 10.73
N TYR A 338 21.33 -9.34 10.59
CA TYR A 338 20.91 -10.23 11.65
C TYR A 338 21.82 -11.45 11.75
N ASP A 339 21.97 -12.00 12.96
CA ASP A 339 22.77 -13.18 13.25
C ASP A 339 21.88 -14.27 13.85
N LEU A 340 21.77 -15.42 13.17
CA LEU A 340 21.08 -16.60 13.71
C LEU A 340 21.97 -17.24 14.77
N GLN A 341 21.58 -17.15 16.05
CA GLN A 341 22.33 -17.67 17.18
C GLN A 341 22.09 -19.18 17.38
N ALA A 342 20.84 -19.60 17.30
CA ALA A 342 20.44 -20.98 17.48
C ALA A 342 19.13 -21.26 16.75
N ILE A 343 18.94 -22.50 16.34
CA ILE A 343 17.67 -23.01 15.82
C ILE A 343 17.35 -24.36 16.47
N THR A 344 16.14 -24.52 16.97
CA THR A 344 15.60 -25.73 17.55
C THR A 344 14.34 -26.15 16.79
N ARG A 345 13.66 -27.20 17.25
CA ARG A 345 12.41 -27.66 16.61
C ARG A 345 11.26 -26.66 16.74
N ASP A 346 11.23 -25.87 17.83
CA ASP A 346 10.14 -25.04 18.26
C ASP A 346 10.42 -23.54 18.15
N ARG A 347 11.69 -23.15 17.94
CA ARG A 347 12.08 -21.74 17.85
C ARG A 347 13.43 -21.53 17.19
N ALA A 348 13.63 -20.35 16.62
CA ALA A 348 14.93 -19.80 16.28
C ALA A 348 15.23 -18.61 17.20
N GLN A 349 16.50 -18.41 17.55
CA GLN A 349 16.99 -17.25 18.27
C GLN A 349 17.83 -16.40 17.31
N VAL A 350 17.46 -15.14 17.13
CA VAL A 350 18.12 -14.23 16.20
C VAL A 350 18.49 -12.93 16.92
N THR A 351 19.69 -12.44 16.64
CA THR A 351 20.12 -11.11 17.06
C THR A 351 20.02 -10.16 15.89
N LEU A 352 19.23 -9.10 16.04
CA LEU A 352 19.03 -8.05 15.07
C LEU A 352 19.93 -6.85 15.39
N TYR A 353 20.59 -6.31 14.38
CA TYR A 353 21.29 -5.03 14.43
C TYR A 353 20.53 -4.05 13.55
N TYR A 354 20.08 -2.94 14.13
CA TYR A 354 19.15 -2.05 13.45
C TYR A 354 19.50 -0.57 13.64
N LEU A 355 19.00 0.25 12.72
CA LEU A 355 19.12 1.70 12.71
C LEU A 355 17.83 2.31 13.26
N GLY A 356 17.97 3.38 14.04
CA GLY A 356 16.85 4.08 14.67
C GLY A 356 16.45 3.49 16.02
N ASP A 357 15.29 3.89 16.49
CA ASP A 357 14.74 3.44 17.76
C ASP A 357 13.86 2.18 17.62
N GLU A 358 13.47 1.62 18.77
CA GLU A 358 12.63 0.41 18.85
C GLU A 358 11.25 0.61 18.22
N ASN A 359 10.65 1.80 18.30
CA ASN A 359 9.34 2.07 17.74
C ASN A 359 9.40 2.10 16.21
N GLN A 360 10.47 2.68 15.66
CA GLN A 360 10.75 2.67 14.23
C GLN A 360 10.97 1.24 13.71
N LEU A 361 11.73 0.41 14.47
CA LEU A 361 11.90 -1.00 14.14
C LEU A 361 10.57 -1.76 14.14
N LYS A 362 9.74 -1.58 15.18
CA LYS A 362 8.40 -2.19 15.25
C LYS A 362 7.53 -1.78 14.07
N LEU A 363 7.54 -0.49 13.73
CA LEU A 363 6.77 0.02 12.60
C LEU A 363 7.24 -0.60 11.28
N ALA A 364 8.56 -0.61 11.03
CA ALA A 364 9.13 -1.18 9.79
C ALA A 364 8.85 -2.69 9.67
N MET A 365 8.93 -3.44 10.78
CA MET A 365 8.57 -4.86 10.82
C MET A 365 7.08 -5.08 10.51
N ALA A 366 6.19 -4.26 11.07
CA ALA A 366 4.75 -4.37 10.82
C ALA A 366 4.40 -4.17 9.32
N GLN A 367 5.13 -3.30 8.62
CA GLN A 367 4.97 -3.10 7.17
C GLN A 367 5.47 -4.31 6.34
N SER A 368 6.34 -5.12 6.93
CA SER A 368 6.85 -6.37 6.31
C SER A 368 6.09 -7.62 6.79
N ASP A 369 4.87 -7.46 7.30
CA ASP A 369 4.01 -8.53 7.85
C ASP A 369 4.65 -9.32 9.00
N LEU A 370 5.50 -8.67 9.78
CA LEU A 370 6.08 -9.22 11.00
C LEU A 370 5.46 -8.53 12.22
N ARG A 371 5.10 -9.31 13.24
CA ARG A 371 4.75 -8.82 14.57
C ARG A 371 5.99 -8.88 15.44
N PHE A 372 6.33 -7.79 16.09
CA PHE A 372 7.46 -7.69 17.02
C PHE A 372 6.96 -7.27 18.40
N LEU A 373 6.94 -8.21 19.33
CA LEU A 373 6.28 -8.09 20.63
C LEU A 373 7.23 -8.45 21.75
N TRP A 374 7.05 -7.80 22.91
CA TRP A 374 7.64 -8.24 24.16
C TRP A 374 6.68 -9.19 24.87
N GLN A 375 7.06 -10.46 25.00
CA GLN A 375 6.23 -11.50 25.61
C GLN A 375 7.10 -12.44 26.46
N ASP A 376 6.62 -12.79 27.66
CA ASP A 376 7.26 -13.74 28.57
C ASP A 376 8.75 -13.43 28.89
N GLY A 377 9.09 -12.13 28.93
CA GLY A 377 10.45 -11.69 29.23
C GLY A 377 11.43 -11.75 28.05
N ALA A 378 10.93 -11.92 26.84
CA ALA A 378 11.72 -11.93 25.61
C ALA A 378 11.04 -11.17 24.46
N TRP A 379 11.83 -10.69 23.52
CA TRP A 379 11.30 -10.22 22.24
C TRP A 379 10.93 -11.41 21.37
N VAL A 380 9.75 -11.33 20.74
CA VAL A 380 9.21 -12.36 19.86
C VAL A 380 8.89 -11.77 18.50
N ILE A 381 9.33 -12.45 17.45
CA ILE A 381 9.00 -12.13 16.06
C ILE A 381 8.08 -13.21 15.52
N GLU A 382 6.90 -12.82 15.08
CA GLU A 382 5.90 -13.73 14.50
C GLU A 382 5.51 -13.28 13.09
N ASP A 383 5.20 -14.25 12.25
CA ASP A 383 4.55 -14.00 10.97
C ASP A 383 3.08 -13.61 11.20
N ARG A 384 2.71 -12.39 10.79
CA ARG A 384 1.34 -11.87 10.93
C ARG A 384 0.31 -12.71 10.17
N SER A 385 0.65 -13.21 8.99
CA SER A 385 -0.25 -14.04 8.17
C SER A 385 -0.58 -15.35 8.87
N ALA A 386 0.41 -16.00 9.47
CA ALA A 386 0.22 -17.25 10.18
C ALA A 386 -0.66 -17.11 11.44
N VAL A 387 -0.65 -15.93 12.07
CA VAL A 387 -1.52 -15.61 13.21
C VAL A 387 -2.97 -15.42 12.75
N LEU A 388 -3.19 -14.72 11.64
CA LEU A 388 -4.53 -14.50 11.07
C LEU A 388 -5.17 -15.83 10.63
N ASP A 389 -4.43 -16.70 9.96
CA ASP A 389 -4.90 -18.03 9.57
C ASP A 389 -5.29 -18.89 10.79
N THR A 390 -4.54 -18.78 11.88
CA THR A 390 -4.84 -19.49 13.12
C THR A 390 -6.15 -18.97 13.76
N LEU A 391 -6.35 -17.66 13.78
CA LEU A 391 -7.57 -17.03 14.32
C LEU A 391 -8.81 -17.35 13.46
N GLN A 392 -8.68 -17.36 12.14
CA GLN A 392 -9.76 -17.78 11.23
C GLN A 392 -10.12 -19.26 11.41
N THR A 393 -9.12 -20.11 11.61
CA THR A 393 -9.33 -21.55 11.86
C THR A 393 -10.04 -21.80 13.20
N ILE A 394 -9.72 -21.04 14.24
CA ILE A 394 -10.38 -21.12 15.55
C ILE A 394 -11.80 -20.56 15.48
N GLY A 395 -12.04 -19.49 14.73
CA GLY A 395 -13.36 -18.89 14.49
C GLY A 395 -14.29 -19.74 13.62
N ALA A 396 -13.72 -20.65 12.83
CA ALA A 396 -14.44 -21.59 11.97
C ALA A 396 -14.81 -22.91 12.65
N LEU A 397 -14.83 -22.99 13.98
CA LEU A 397 -15.42 -24.15 14.68
C LEU A 397 -16.88 -24.27 14.24
N PRO A 398 -17.32 -25.44 13.70
CA PRO A 398 -18.69 -25.61 13.26
C PRO A 398 -19.61 -25.37 14.44
N ALA A 399 -20.57 -24.46 14.26
CA ALA A 399 -21.69 -24.33 15.20
C ALA A 399 -22.28 -25.74 15.35
N SER A 400 -22.16 -26.28 16.55
CA SER A 400 -22.79 -27.57 16.85
C SER A 400 -24.25 -27.48 16.42
N PRO A 401 -24.76 -28.44 15.63
CA PRO A 401 -26.15 -28.39 15.25
C PRO A 401 -26.98 -28.42 16.54
N LEU A 402 -27.70 -27.33 16.79
CA LEU A 402 -28.70 -27.28 17.83
C LEU A 402 -29.70 -28.41 17.51
N THR A 403 -29.63 -29.52 18.26
CA THR A 403 -30.68 -30.56 18.23
C THR A 403 -31.99 -29.88 18.61
N PRO A 404 -33.00 -29.92 17.77
CA PRO A 404 -34.32 -29.40 18.15
C PRO A 404 -34.85 -30.19 19.33
N VAL A 405 -35.07 -29.52 20.44
CA VAL A 405 -35.80 -30.09 21.60
C VAL A 405 -37.23 -30.40 21.12
N PRO A 406 -37.73 -31.63 21.25
CA PRO A 406 -39.10 -31.92 20.87
C PRO A 406 -40.05 -31.16 21.80
N VAL A 407 -40.83 -30.26 21.24
CA VAL A 407 -41.95 -29.61 21.93
C VAL A 407 -43.03 -30.65 22.13
N GLY A 408 -43.09 -31.21 23.34
CA GLY A 408 -44.21 -32.04 23.77
C GLY A 408 -45.46 -31.18 23.88
N GLY A 409 -46.44 -31.49 23.06
CA GLY A 409 -47.76 -30.87 23.15
C GLY A 409 -48.45 -31.19 24.45
N SER A 410 -49.01 -30.18 25.12
CA SER A 410 -50.16 -30.34 26.03
C SER A 410 -51.11 -29.17 25.82
N THR A 411 -52.24 -29.51 25.30
CA THR A 411 -53.44 -28.71 25.27
C THR A 411 -53.97 -28.45 26.71
N GLY A 412 -54.22 -27.14 27.03
CA GLY A 412 -54.80 -26.74 28.32
C GLY A 412 -55.23 -25.28 28.30
N LEU A 413 -56.47 -25.06 27.93
CA LEU A 413 -57.44 -24.02 28.31
C LEU A 413 -56.98 -22.69 28.96
N VAL A 414 -57.33 -21.64 28.24
CA VAL A 414 -57.79 -20.30 28.60
C VAL A 414 -58.01 -20.02 30.09
N ASN A 415 -57.40 -18.94 30.61
CA ASN A 415 -58.09 -18.04 31.52
C ASN A 415 -57.60 -16.59 31.36
N GLU A 416 -58.56 -15.69 31.16
CA GLU A 416 -58.44 -14.23 31.11
C GLU A 416 -58.12 -13.66 32.50
N GLY A 417 -57.37 -12.53 32.50
CA GLY A 417 -57.55 -11.50 33.54
C GLY A 417 -56.34 -11.28 34.43
N GLN A 418 -55.58 -10.27 34.19
CA GLN A 418 -55.42 -9.07 35.04
C GLN A 418 -54.25 -8.21 34.61
N VAL A 419 -54.62 -7.01 34.17
CA VAL A 419 -53.75 -5.87 33.99
C VAL A 419 -53.45 -5.32 35.40
N ILE A 420 -52.16 -5.22 35.77
CA ILE A 420 -51.72 -4.35 36.85
C ILE A 420 -50.61 -3.48 36.35
N SER A 421 -50.98 -2.21 36.08
CA SER A 421 -50.07 -1.08 35.91
C SER A 421 -49.53 -0.64 37.27
N ALA A 422 -48.22 -0.50 37.43
CA ALA A 422 -47.65 0.30 38.48
C ALA A 422 -46.70 1.36 37.85
N PRO A 423 -46.83 2.63 38.25
CA PRO A 423 -45.99 3.72 37.72
C PRO A 423 -44.61 3.76 38.42
N PRO A 424 -43.57 4.31 37.77
CA PRO A 424 -42.28 4.46 38.38
C PRO A 424 -42.23 5.59 39.39
N GLU A 425 -41.57 5.36 40.54
CA GLU A 425 -41.33 6.38 41.58
C GLU A 425 -40.33 7.43 41.15
N PRO A 426 -40.46 8.67 41.67
CA PRO A 426 -39.54 9.79 41.29
C PRO A 426 -38.26 9.76 42.16
N TYR A 427 -37.15 10.09 41.50
CA TYR A 427 -35.85 10.30 42.14
C TYR A 427 -35.86 11.52 43.09
N PRO A 428 -35.16 11.47 44.26
CA PRO A 428 -35.06 12.60 45.18
C PRO A 428 -34.08 13.65 44.66
N SER A 429 -34.57 14.87 44.50
CA SER A 429 -33.82 16.10 44.33
C SER A 429 -33.16 16.50 45.63
N GLY A 430 -31.86 16.71 45.64
CA GLY A 430 -31.22 17.41 46.75
C GLY A 430 -29.70 17.32 46.71
N LEU A 431 -29.10 18.48 46.43
CA LEU A 431 -27.91 19.09 47.03
C LEU A 431 -26.99 19.72 45.97
N PHE A 432 -27.45 20.89 45.47
CA PHE A 432 -26.51 21.92 45.02
C PHE A 432 -25.98 22.66 46.27
N ARG A 433 -24.67 22.60 46.46
CA ARG A 433 -23.96 23.50 47.38
C ARG A 433 -23.02 24.38 46.54
N ASN A 434 -23.38 25.63 46.47
CA ASN A 434 -22.59 26.76 45.96
C ASN A 434 -21.26 26.85 46.77
N SER A 435 -20.14 26.95 46.04
CA SER A 435 -18.91 27.52 46.61
C SER A 435 -18.43 28.64 45.69
N GLN A 436 -18.59 29.87 46.13
CA GLN A 436 -17.99 31.08 45.57
C GLN A 436 -16.47 31.07 45.74
N PRO A 437 -15.70 31.68 44.82
CA PRO A 437 -14.28 31.88 44.97
C PRO A 437 -13.95 33.10 45.89
N ALA A 438 -13.00 32.90 46.80
CA ALA A 438 -12.44 33.96 47.62
C ALA A 438 -11.54 34.90 46.80
N ARG A 439 -11.70 36.19 46.99
CA ARG A 439 -10.78 37.25 46.54
C ARG A 439 -9.61 37.36 47.49
N SER A 440 -8.47 37.61 46.90
CA SER A 440 -7.14 37.95 47.46
C SER A 440 -7.10 39.16 48.37
N PRO A 441 -5.98 39.40 49.08
CA PRO A 441 -5.34 40.70 48.88
C PRO A 441 -4.11 40.64 47.98
#